data_6e3e227fbb97b54f675a8b9b738fa82d
#
_entry.id   6e3e227fbb97b54f675a8b9b738fa82d
#
_cell.length_a   1.000
_cell.length_b   1.000
_cell.length_c   1.000
_cell.angle_alpha   90.00
_cell.angle_beta   90.00
_cell.angle_gamma   90.00
#
_symmetry.space_group_name_H-M   'P 1'
#
loop_
_entity.id
_entity.type
_entity.pdbx_description
1 polymer ?
#
loop_
_entity_poly.entity_id
_entity_poly.type
_entity_poly.pdbx_seq_one_letter_code
_entity_poly.pdbx_strand_id
1 'polypeptide(L)'
;MKLYNSASRKKEDFVPNHPDIVKMYTCGPTVYHFAHIGNLRSYIMEDVLEKYLRYAGYNVKRVMNITDVGHLTSDADEGEDKMLKGAKREHKSVMEIAKFYTDAFFSDCKKLNIKTPDVVEPATNCIDEYIKIITKLMDTGYAYFAGGNVYFDTSKLERYYIFNDFNADDLDVGVREGVEEDVNKRNKNDFVLWFTKSKFEDQALKWDSPWGVGYPGWHIECSGISMKHLGEDLDIHCGGIDNAFPHHTNEIAQSESYLGHKWCNYWMHVLHLNTNSGKMSKSKGEFLTVSLLEDKGYDPLAYRLFCLQSHYRKSLVFSWENLDNAQGTYNKLINRIAALKPAGEAVDEDAVAALKSKFTAALDNDLNTSLAVTALYDVLKYDTNDDTKLAVIADFDRVLSLSLIEKADARRAELKKQAVSGTSEFTVISESGESDAGIEALLKARANAKKAKNFAEADRIRDELKAQGIEVTDIPNGAKWKRI
;
A
#
# COMPACT_ATOMS: atom_id res chain seq x y z
N MET A 1 23.20 -0.71 -4.68
CA MET A 1 21.94 -1.08 -4.01
C MET A 1 21.88 -2.59 -3.82
N LYS A 2 21.41 -3.05 -2.65
CA LYS A 2 21.14 -4.48 -2.38
C LYS A 2 19.65 -4.66 -2.14
N LEU A 3 19.07 -5.72 -2.71
CA LEU A 3 17.69 -6.13 -2.48
C LEU A 3 17.63 -7.54 -1.93
N TYR A 4 16.71 -7.78 -1.00
CA TYR A 4 16.43 -9.14 -0.56
C TYR A 4 15.57 -9.85 -1.62
N ASN A 5 16.13 -10.93 -2.15
CA ASN A 5 15.45 -11.76 -3.13
C ASN A 5 14.78 -12.95 -2.42
N SER A 6 13.46 -13.01 -2.45
CA SER A 6 12.73 -14.09 -1.78
C SER A 6 13.02 -15.47 -2.36
N ALA A 7 13.39 -15.56 -3.65
CA ALA A 7 13.69 -16.83 -4.29
C ALA A 7 15.02 -17.43 -3.80
N SER A 8 16.04 -16.61 -3.58
CA SER A 8 17.34 -17.05 -3.04
C SER A 8 17.43 -16.92 -1.52
N ARG A 9 16.51 -16.15 -0.90
CA ARG A 9 16.50 -15.79 0.53
C ARG A 9 17.74 -15.04 0.99
N LYS A 10 18.34 -14.28 0.10
CA LYS A 10 19.56 -13.50 0.36
C LYS A 10 19.40 -12.06 -0.08
N LYS A 11 20.15 -11.17 0.54
CA LYS A 11 20.38 -9.83 -0.01
C LYS A 11 21.42 -9.95 -1.12
N GLU A 12 21.02 -9.51 -2.31
CA GLU A 12 21.86 -9.57 -3.52
C GLU A 12 22.11 -8.16 -4.03
N ASP A 13 23.23 -7.96 -4.70
CA ASP A 13 23.47 -6.73 -5.42
C ASP A 13 22.48 -6.63 -6.60
N PHE A 14 21.79 -5.51 -6.69
CA PHE A 14 20.84 -5.29 -7.78
C PHE A 14 21.59 -4.97 -9.06
N VAL A 15 21.44 -5.83 -10.04
CA VAL A 15 21.98 -5.68 -11.39
C VAL A 15 20.83 -5.93 -12.38
N PRO A 16 20.40 -4.91 -13.13
CA PRO A 16 19.35 -5.08 -14.14
C PRO A 16 19.83 -5.94 -15.32
N ASN A 17 18.90 -6.65 -15.97
CA ASN A 17 19.17 -7.44 -17.17
C ASN A 17 19.68 -6.55 -18.33
N HIS A 18 19.17 -5.35 -18.39
CA HIS A 18 19.54 -4.35 -19.42
C HIS A 18 19.95 -3.04 -18.76
N PRO A 19 21.07 -2.43 -19.19
CA PRO A 19 21.57 -1.20 -18.58
C PRO A 19 20.62 0.00 -18.78
N ASP A 20 19.82 -0.04 -19.84
CA ASP A 20 18.98 1.09 -20.26
C ASP A 20 17.60 1.11 -19.60
N ILE A 21 17.16 -0.01 -19.00
CA ILE A 21 15.82 -0.13 -18.48
C ILE A 21 15.72 -1.20 -17.39
N VAL A 22 15.05 -0.88 -16.30
CA VAL A 22 14.63 -1.83 -15.26
C VAL A 22 13.17 -2.22 -15.52
N LYS A 23 12.93 -3.49 -15.76
CA LYS A 23 11.62 -4.07 -16.01
C LYS A 23 11.01 -4.54 -14.68
N MET A 24 9.96 -3.87 -14.23
CA MET A 24 9.30 -4.13 -12.96
C MET A 24 7.83 -4.51 -13.19
N TYR A 25 7.41 -5.65 -12.63
CA TYR A 25 6.03 -6.08 -12.62
C TYR A 25 5.47 -6.11 -11.20
N THR A 26 4.25 -5.65 -11.02
CA THR A 26 3.56 -5.66 -9.73
C THR A 26 2.17 -6.25 -9.90
N CYS A 27 1.83 -7.26 -9.08
CA CYS A 27 0.49 -7.82 -9.09
C CYS A 27 -0.54 -6.77 -8.72
N GLY A 28 -1.54 -6.57 -9.57
CA GLY A 28 -2.63 -5.65 -9.37
C GLY A 28 -3.78 -6.23 -8.54
N PRO A 29 -4.81 -5.44 -8.27
CA PRO A 29 -5.97 -5.87 -7.50
C PRO A 29 -6.94 -6.71 -8.33
N THR A 30 -7.66 -7.62 -7.65
CA THR A 30 -8.91 -8.18 -8.17
C THR A 30 -10.05 -7.21 -7.85
N VAL A 31 -10.65 -6.63 -8.89
CA VAL A 31 -11.53 -5.46 -8.79
C VAL A 31 -13.01 -5.80 -8.58
N TYR A 32 -13.33 -6.52 -7.53
CA TYR A 32 -14.70 -6.87 -7.12
C TYR A 32 -15.14 -6.20 -5.80
N HIS A 33 -14.22 -5.51 -5.13
CA HIS A 33 -14.41 -4.82 -3.85
C HIS A 33 -13.32 -3.77 -3.66
N PHE A 34 -13.54 -2.81 -2.76
CA PHE A 34 -12.51 -1.86 -2.35
C PHE A 34 -11.24 -2.57 -1.87
N ALA A 35 -10.08 -1.98 -2.11
CA ALA A 35 -8.84 -2.40 -1.48
C ALA A 35 -8.88 -2.02 0.01
N HIS A 36 -8.48 -2.94 0.88
CA HIS A 36 -8.25 -2.58 2.28
C HIS A 36 -6.82 -2.05 2.47
N ILE A 37 -6.60 -1.31 3.56
CA ILE A 37 -5.30 -0.69 3.84
C ILE A 37 -4.14 -1.71 3.88
N GLY A 38 -4.38 -2.96 4.25
CA GLY A 38 -3.38 -4.03 4.21
C GLY A 38 -2.88 -4.33 2.80
N ASN A 39 -3.74 -4.32 1.77
CA ASN A 39 -3.32 -4.42 0.37
C ASN A 39 -2.51 -3.19 -0.02
N LEU A 40 -2.98 -1.99 0.36
CA LEU A 40 -2.33 -0.72 0.00
C LEU A 40 -0.93 -0.58 0.59
N ARG A 41 -0.62 -1.27 1.71
CA ARG A 41 0.75 -1.35 2.22
C ARG A 41 1.73 -1.96 1.20
N SER A 42 1.35 -3.01 0.49
CA SER A 42 2.19 -3.60 -0.57
C SER A 42 2.44 -2.59 -1.67
N TYR A 43 1.40 -1.94 -2.17
CA TYR A 43 1.51 -0.93 -3.23
C TYR A 43 2.33 0.30 -2.81
N ILE A 44 2.27 0.71 -1.53
CA ILE A 44 3.15 1.77 -0.98
C ILE A 44 4.62 1.35 -1.08
N MET A 45 4.96 0.11 -0.70
CA MET A 45 6.34 -0.36 -0.72
C MET A 45 6.88 -0.57 -2.13
N GLU A 46 6.04 -1.06 -3.05
CA GLU A 46 6.33 -1.16 -4.48
C GLU A 46 6.57 0.21 -5.12
N ASP A 47 5.76 1.21 -4.74
CA ASP A 47 5.91 2.60 -5.17
C ASP A 47 7.23 3.22 -4.67
N VAL A 48 7.61 2.94 -3.42
CA VAL A 48 8.89 3.40 -2.87
C VAL A 48 10.06 2.75 -3.60
N LEU A 49 9.96 1.45 -3.94
CA LEU A 49 10.99 0.76 -4.72
C LEU A 49 11.15 1.41 -6.11
N GLU A 50 10.05 1.61 -6.84
CA GLU A 50 10.10 2.28 -8.15
C GLU A 50 10.71 3.68 -8.04
N LYS A 51 10.23 4.49 -7.09
CA LYS A 51 10.70 5.86 -6.89
C LYS A 51 12.18 5.90 -6.50
N TYR A 52 12.62 4.97 -5.65
CA TYR A 52 14.02 4.90 -5.28
C TYR A 52 14.93 4.44 -6.44
N LEU A 53 14.50 3.47 -7.24
CA LEU A 53 15.23 3.08 -8.44
C LEU A 53 15.39 4.27 -9.40
N ARG A 54 14.32 5.04 -9.63
CA ARG A 54 14.38 6.27 -10.44
C ARG A 54 15.27 7.35 -9.80
N TYR A 55 15.22 7.50 -8.49
CA TYR A 55 16.07 8.41 -7.71
C TYR A 55 17.56 8.03 -7.81
N ALA A 56 17.85 6.74 -7.83
CA ALA A 56 19.20 6.19 -8.04
C ALA A 56 19.67 6.25 -9.52
N GLY A 57 18.86 6.78 -10.43
CA GLY A 57 19.23 7.01 -11.83
C GLY A 57 18.80 5.92 -12.80
N TYR A 58 18.07 4.89 -12.36
CA TYR A 58 17.54 3.87 -13.25
C TYR A 58 16.32 4.36 -14.02
N ASN A 59 16.24 3.99 -15.30
CA ASN A 59 15.02 4.12 -16.07
C ASN A 59 14.13 2.90 -15.82
N VAL A 60 12.98 3.08 -15.16
CA VAL A 60 12.10 1.97 -14.77
C VAL A 60 10.86 1.95 -15.66
N LYS A 61 10.49 0.78 -16.17
CA LYS A 61 9.18 0.51 -16.76
C LYS A 61 8.40 -0.40 -15.84
N ARG A 62 7.37 0.14 -15.17
CA ARG A 62 6.51 -0.62 -14.27
C ARG A 62 5.20 -0.98 -14.95
N VAL A 63 4.84 -2.26 -14.90
CA VAL A 63 3.58 -2.82 -15.41
C VAL A 63 2.78 -3.41 -14.27
N MET A 64 1.46 -3.24 -14.32
CA MET A 64 0.51 -3.81 -13.37
C MET A 64 -0.70 -4.36 -14.12
N ASN A 65 -1.18 -5.54 -13.73
CA ASN A 65 -2.46 -6.05 -14.19
C ASN A 65 -3.64 -5.46 -13.39
N ILE A 66 -4.83 -5.57 -13.98
CA ILE A 66 -6.11 -5.50 -13.26
C ILE A 66 -6.82 -6.82 -13.50
N THR A 67 -7.08 -7.61 -12.46
CA THR A 67 -7.86 -8.83 -12.57
C THR A 67 -9.35 -8.49 -12.60
N ASP A 68 -9.88 -8.37 -13.81
CA ASP A 68 -11.26 -8.02 -14.14
C ASP A 68 -12.08 -9.20 -14.68
N VAL A 69 -11.48 -10.40 -14.70
CA VAL A 69 -12.11 -11.67 -15.09
C VAL A 69 -12.23 -12.61 -13.88
N GLY A 70 -13.11 -13.61 -14.02
CA GLY A 70 -13.48 -14.54 -12.98
C GLY A 70 -12.34 -15.13 -12.18
N HIS A 71 -12.21 -14.63 -10.95
CA HIS A 71 -11.30 -15.18 -9.96
C HIS A 71 -12.11 -15.93 -8.91
N LEU A 72 -11.85 -17.20 -8.72
CA LEU A 72 -12.54 -18.04 -7.74
C LEU A 72 -12.21 -17.61 -6.30
N THR A 73 -13.09 -17.89 -5.35
CA THR A 73 -12.94 -17.46 -3.96
C THR A 73 -11.79 -18.14 -3.22
N SER A 74 -11.33 -19.28 -3.74
CA SER A 74 -10.20 -20.04 -3.23
C SER A 74 -8.97 -19.87 -4.16
N ASP A 75 -7.79 -19.71 -3.59
CA ASP A 75 -6.53 -19.72 -4.33
C ASP A 75 -6.16 -21.14 -4.86
N ALA A 76 -6.99 -22.16 -4.52
CA ALA A 76 -6.88 -23.54 -4.95
C ALA A 76 -7.84 -23.88 -6.12
N ASP A 77 -8.15 -22.92 -6.98
CA ASP A 77 -9.05 -23.07 -8.14
C ASP A 77 -10.49 -23.52 -7.80
N GLU A 78 -10.97 -23.22 -6.60
CA GLU A 78 -12.30 -23.58 -6.13
C GLU A 78 -13.08 -22.37 -5.58
N GLY A 79 -14.42 -22.49 -5.53
CA GLY A 79 -15.29 -21.48 -4.94
C GLY A 79 -16.04 -20.60 -5.95
N GLU A 80 -16.86 -19.69 -5.46
CA GLU A 80 -17.71 -18.79 -6.25
C GLU A 80 -16.85 -17.71 -6.95
N ASP A 81 -17.25 -17.31 -8.17
CA ASP A 81 -16.64 -16.19 -8.87
C ASP A 81 -16.78 -14.87 -8.08
N LYS A 82 -15.67 -14.27 -7.72
CA LYS A 82 -15.63 -13.01 -6.96
C LYS A 82 -16.26 -11.84 -7.72
N MET A 83 -16.05 -11.77 -9.05
CA MET A 83 -16.58 -10.70 -9.89
C MET A 83 -18.10 -10.80 -9.98
N LEU A 84 -18.61 -12.03 -10.20
CA LEU A 84 -20.06 -12.30 -10.27
C LEU A 84 -20.73 -12.02 -8.92
N LYS A 85 -20.09 -12.37 -7.81
CA LYS A 85 -20.58 -12.05 -6.46
C LYS A 85 -20.68 -10.55 -6.23
N GLY A 86 -19.68 -9.78 -6.67
CA GLY A 86 -19.71 -8.32 -6.65
C GLY A 86 -20.86 -7.74 -7.49
N ALA A 87 -21.03 -8.24 -8.72
CA ALA A 87 -22.07 -7.82 -9.64
C ALA A 87 -23.49 -8.09 -9.09
N LYS A 88 -23.73 -9.28 -8.55
CA LYS A 88 -25.01 -9.64 -7.89
C LYS A 88 -25.30 -8.75 -6.68
N ARG A 89 -24.28 -8.49 -5.83
CA ARG A 89 -24.41 -7.64 -4.64
C ARG A 89 -24.85 -6.21 -4.98
N GLU A 90 -24.34 -5.65 -6.08
CA GLU A 90 -24.54 -4.25 -6.43
C GLU A 90 -25.52 -4.04 -7.58
N HIS A 91 -26.13 -5.11 -8.08
CA HIS A 91 -27.06 -5.08 -9.22
C HIS A 91 -26.47 -4.41 -10.47
N LYS A 92 -25.21 -4.70 -10.78
CA LYS A 92 -24.42 -4.18 -11.91
C LYS A 92 -23.85 -5.33 -12.74
N SER A 93 -23.46 -5.03 -13.98
CA SER A 93 -22.67 -5.98 -14.78
C SER A 93 -21.27 -6.16 -14.21
N VAL A 94 -20.62 -7.28 -14.55
CA VAL A 94 -19.22 -7.55 -14.14
C VAL A 94 -18.27 -6.46 -14.60
N MET A 95 -18.45 -5.94 -15.83
CA MET A 95 -17.60 -4.88 -16.38
C MET A 95 -17.81 -3.53 -15.67
N GLU A 96 -19.03 -3.20 -15.29
CA GLU A 96 -19.31 -1.99 -14.49
C GLU A 96 -18.69 -2.08 -13.10
N ILE A 97 -18.74 -3.26 -12.48
CA ILE A 97 -18.07 -3.53 -11.19
C ILE A 97 -16.55 -3.41 -11.33
N ALA A 98 -15.98 -4.04 -12.35
CA ALA A 98 -14.55 -3.97 -12.61
C ALA A 98 -14.09 -2.51 -12.78
N LYS A 99 -14.79 -1.75 -13.60
CA LYS A 99 -14.48 -0.32 -13.80
C LYS A 99 -14.60 0.48 -12.50
N PHE A 100 -15.71 0.32 -11.77
CA PHE A 100 -15.96 1.07 -10.53
C PHE A 100 -14.86 0.84 -9.49
N TYR A 101 -14.48 -0.43 -9.23
CA TYR A 101 -13.46 -0.73 -8.23
C TYR A 101 -12.03 -0.44 -8.72
N THR A 102 -11.78 -0.48 -10.04
CA THR A 102 -10.53 0.01 -10.62
C THR A 102 -10.36 1.52 -10.37
N ASP A 103 -11.40 2.30 -10.67
CA ASP A 103 -11.39 3.74 -10.45
C ASP A 103 -11.22 4.08 -8.94
N ALA A 104 -11.90 3.35 -8.06
CA ALA A 104 -11.79 3.49 -6.61
C ALA A 104 -10.37 3.15 -6.12
N PHE A 105 -9.77 2.07 -6.62
CA PHE A 105 -8.39 1.68 -6.30
C PHE A 105 -7.38 2.77 -6.66
N PHE A 106 -7.44 3.32 -7.89
CA PHE A 106 -6.54 4.39 -8.29
C PHE A 106 -6.80 5.71 -7.58
N SER A 107 -8.05 5.99 -7.19
CA SER A 107 -8.38 7.12 -6.31
C SER A 107 -7.69 6.98 -4.96
N ASP A 108 -7.73 5.80 -4.33
CA ASP A 108 -7.04 5.54 -3.07
C ASP A 108 -5.51 5.60 -3.22
N CYS A 109 -4.97 5.04 -4.32
CA CYS A 109 -3.55 5.16 -4.67
C CYS A 109 -3.10 6.63 -4.75
N LYS A 110 -3.90 7.49 -5.41
CA LYS A 110 -3.63 8.92 -5.53
C LYS A 110 -3.59 9.62 -4.17
N LYS A 111 -4.53 9.32 -3.26
CA LYS A 111 -4.56 9.86 -1.90
C LYS A 111 -3.34 9.47 -1.07
N LEU A 112 -2.76 8.30 -1.37
CA LEU A 112 -1.55 7.77 -0.75
C LEU A 112 -0.26 8.16 -1.51
N ASN A 113 -0.33 9.03 -2.51
CA ASN A 113 0.79 9.40 -3.38
C ASN A 113 1.50 8.19 -4.04
N ILE A 114 0.76 7.12 -4.32
CA ILE A 114 1.25 5.98 -5.09
C ILE A 114 1.19 6.35 -6.57
N LYS A 115 2.33 6.27 -7.25
CA LYS A 115 2.43 6.53 -8.70
C LYS A 115 1.65 5.46 -9.47
N THR A 116 0.83 5.88 -10.43
CA THR A 116 0.24 4.95 -11.39
C THR A 116 1.35 4.28 -12.21
N PRO A 117 1.34 2.95 -12.37
CA PRO A 117 2.31 2.25 -13.23
C PRO A 117 2.34 2.81 -14.66
N ASP A 118 3.46 2.62 -15.36
CA ASP A 118 3.61 3.10 -16.74
C ASP A 118 2.63 2.36 -17.69
N VAL A 119 2.27 1.12 -17.36
CA VAL A 119 1.21 0.35 -18.02
C VAL A 119 0.32 -0.29 -16.96
N VAL A 120 -0.99 -0.13 -17.13
CA VAL A 120 -2.03 -0.83 -16.37
C VAL A 120 -2.87 -1.60 -17.38
N GLU A 121 -2.85 -2.94 -17.28
CA GLU A 121 -3.48 -3.82 -18.27
C GLU A 121 -4.59 -4.67 -17.65
N PRO A 122 -5.84 -4.52 -18.07
CA PRO A 122 -6.91 -5.46 -17.71
C PRO A 122 -6.62 -6.87 -18.22
N ALA A 123 -6.87 -7.88 -17.41
CA ALA A 123 -6.64 -9.28 -17.77
C ALA A 123 -7.45 -9.72 -18.99
N THR A 124 -8.66 -9.18 -19.16
CA THR A 124 -9.54 -9.45 -20.31
C THR A 124 -8.95 -9.01 -21.66
N ASN A 125 -7.97 -8.13 -21.67
CA ASN A 125 -7.32 -7.65 -22.90
C ASN A 125 -6.19 -8.58 -23.43
N CYS A 126 -5.87 -9.67 -22.71
CA CYS A 126 -4.68 -10.48 -22.98
C CYS A 126 -5.02 -11.97 -23.19
N ILE A 127 -6.24 -12.27 -23.61
CA ILE A 127 -6.72 -13.65 -23.79
C ILE A 127 -5.87 -14.39 -24.83
N ASP A 128 -5.50 -13.74 -25.93
CA ASP A 128 -4.70 -14.36 -27.00
C ASP A 128 -3.28 -14.72 -26.51
N GLU A 129 -2.69 -13.88 -25.65
CA GLU A 129 -1.40 -14.14 -25.00
C GLU A 129 -1.48 -15.38 -24.11
N TYR A 130 -2.55 -15.54 -23.34
CA TYR A 130 -2.74 -16.70 -22.48
C TYR A 130 -2.89 -17.95 -23.29
N ILE A 131 -3.73 -17.95 -24.34
CA ILE A 131 -3.92 -19.09 -25.25
C ILE A 131 -2.59 -19.47 -25.90
N LYS A 132 -1.78 -18.51 -26.34
CA LYS A 132 -0.46 -18.75 -26.91
C LYS A 132 0.47 -19.46 -25.94
N ILE A 133 0.56 -19.00 -24.69
CA ILE A 133 1.42 -19.60 -23.66
C ILE A 133 0.94 -21.01 -23.36
N ILE A 134 -0.35 -21.19 -23.11
CA ILE A 134 -0.94 -22.49 -22.76
C ILE A 134 -0.75 -23.49 -23.90
N THR A 135 -0.94 -23.07 -25.16
CA THR A 135 -0.72 -23.93 -26.33
C THR A 135 0.71 -24.47 -26.35
N LYS A 136 1.71 -23.60 -26.18
CA LYS A 136 3.12 -24.04 -26.12
C LYS A 136 3.38 -24.98 -24.96
N LEU A 137 2.80 -24.73 -23.77
CA LEU A 137 2.92 -25.64 -22.63
C LEU A 137 2.29 -27.02 -22.89
N MET A 138 1.18 -27.08 -23.63
CA MET A 138 0.56 -28.32 -24.08
C MET A 138 1.48 -29.05 -25.07
N ASP A 139 2.00 -28.37 -26.07
CA ASP A 139 2.87 -28.92 -27.12
C ASP A 139 4.19 -29.47 -26.55
N THR A 140 4.70 -28.83 -25.48
CA THR A 140 5.95 -29.22 -24.80
C THR A 140 5.74 -30.22 -23.66
N GLY A 141 4.48 -30.59 -23.39
CA GLY A 141 4.13 -31.63 -22.39
C GLY A 141 4.15 -31.12 -20.92
N TYR A 142 4.22 -29.82 -20.69
CA TYR A 142 4.07 -29.23 -19.35
C TYR A 142 2.61 -29.02 -18.95
N ALA A 143 1.68 -29.10 -19.88
CA ALA A 143 0.26 -29.02 -19.59
C ALA A 143 -0.50 -30.22 -20.20
N TYR A 144 -1.67 -30.50 -19.65
CA TYR A 144 -2.55 -31.59 -20.10
C TYR A 144 -4.02 -31.20 -19.97
N PHE A 145 -4.86 -31.80 -20.81
CA PHE A 145 -6.31 -31.65 -20.76
C PHE A 145 -6.95 -32.83 -20.01
N ALA A 146 -7.75 -32.54 -19.00
CA ALA A 146 -8.49 -33.54 -18.23
C ALA A 146 -9.79 -32.95 -17.67
N GLY A 147 -10.84 -33.75 -17.59
CA GLY A 147 -12.13 -33.36 -16.99
C GLY A 147 -12.81 -32.13 -17.63
N GLY A 148 -12.29 -31.64 -18.77
CA GLY A 148 -12.77 -30.46 -19.44
C GLY A 148 -11.96 -29.20 -19.13
N ASN A 149 -10.82 -29.26 -18.43
CA ASN A 149 -9.94 -28.15 -18.12
C ASN A 149 -8.50 -28.43 -18.56
N VAL A 150 -7.71 -27.38 -18.75
CA VAL A 150 -6.27 -27.49 -19.01
C VAL A 150 -5.52 -27.24 -17.70
N TYR A 151 -4.68 -28.19 -17.31
CA TYR A 151 -3.87 -28.14 -16.10
C TYR A 151 -2.39 -28.05 -16.44
N PHE A 152 -1.64 -27.36 -15.59
CA PHE A 152 -0.18 -27.44 -15.56
C PHE A 152 0.24 -28.69 -14.78
N ASP A 153 1.18 -29.47 -15.32
CA ASP A 153 1.73 -30.69 -14.72
C ASP A 153 2.98 -30.34 -13.89
N THR A 154 2.80 -30.18 -12.60
CA THR A 154 3.90 -29.81 -11.68
C THR A 154 4.95 -30.90 -11.51
N SER A 155 4.64 -32.15 -11.85
CA SER A 155 5.62 -33.26 -11.81
C SER A 155 6.72 -33.14 -12.86
N LYS A 156 6.57 -32.29 -13.86
CA LYS A 156 7.57 -32.02 -14.89
C LYS A 156 8.70 -31.09 -14.43
N LEU A 157 8.54 -30.44 -13.26
CA LEU A 157 9.50 -29.51 -12.72
C LEU A 157 10.49 -30.24 -11.80
N GLU A 158 11.78 -29.91 -11.95
CA GLU A 158 12.81 -30.37 -11.00
C GLU A 158 12.59 -29.78 -9.60
N ARG A 159 12.07 -28.54 -9.52
CA ARG A 159 11.77 -27.85 -8.27
C ARG A 159 10.52 -26.98 -8.44
N TYR A 160 9.49 -27.28 -7.69
CA TYR A 160 8.24 -26.49 -7.67
C TYR A 160 8.23 -25.45 -6.55
N TYR A 161 8.57 -25.84 -5.32
CA TYR A 161 8.56 -24.92 -4.17
C TYR A 161 9.79 -24.01 -4.16
N ILE A 162 9.66 -22.79 -4.72
CA ILE A 162 10.77 -21.86 -4.84
C ILE A 162 10.93 -21.00 -3.57
N PHE A 163 9.81 -20.51 -3.04
CA PHE A 163 9.83 -19.54 -1.93
C PHE A 163 9.80 -20.16 -0.54
N ASN A 164 9.39 -21.43 -0.43
CA ASN A 164 9.19 -22.13 0.83
C ASN A 164 10.00 -23.42 0.87
N ASP A 165 10.48 -23.81 2.07
CA ASP A 165 11.04 -25.14 2.33
C ASP A 165 9.95 -26.15 2.68
N PHE A 166 8.77 -26.03 2.10
CA PHE A 166 7.71 -27.02 2.34
C PHE A 166 8.14 -28.35 1.76
N ASN A 167 8.18 -29.37 2.60
CA ASN A 167 8.07 -30.75 2.17
C ASN A 167 6.62 -31.00 1.74
N ALA A 168 6.38 -31.93 0.83
CA ALA A 168 5.02 -32.28 0.39
C ALA A 168 4.06 -32.60 1.56
N ASP A 169 4.60 -33.08 2.68
CA ASP A 169 3.87 -33.41 3.90
C ASP A 169 3.43 -32.19 4.74
N ASP A 170 4.09 -31.01 4.57
CA ASP A 170 3.73 -29.78 5.28
C ASP A 170 2.49 -29.09 4.68
N LEU A 171 2.04 -29.51 3.50
CA LEU A 171 0.88 -28.97 2.80
C LEU A 171 -0.46 -29.39 3.42
N ASP A 172 -0.48 -30.45 4.22
CA ASP A 172 -1.71 -30.86 4.93
C ASP A 172 -2.13 -29.84 6.03
N VAL A 173 -1.22 -28.97 6.46
CA VAL A 173 -1.50 -27.90 7.42
C VAL A 173 -2.15 -26.67 6.78
N GLY A 174 -2.03 -26.50 5.45
CA GLY A 174 -2.57 -25.36 4.69
C GLY A 174 -3.87 -25.64 3.93
N VAL A 175 -4.33 -26.88 3.92
CA VAL A 175 -5.62 -27.25 3.29
C VAL A 175 -6.74 -26.74 4.19
N ARG A 176 -7.47 -25.74 3.74
CA ARG A 176 -8.69 -25.27 4.41
C ARG A 176 -9.67 -26.47 4.47
N GLU A 177 -10.17 -26.78 5.66
CA GLU A 177 -11.26 -27.75 5.83
C GLU A 177 -12.39 -27.44 4.83
N GLY A 178 -12.74 -28.42 3.97
CA GLY A 178 -13.83 -28.31 3.00
C GLY A 178 -13.43 -28.17 1.53
N VAL A 179 -12.14 -28.23 1.18
CA VAL A 179 -11.70 -28.28 -0.22
C VAL A 179 -11.82 -29.73 -0.72
N GLU A 180 -12.72 -29.99 -1.68
CA GLU A 180 -12.82 -31.28 -2.34
C GLU A 180 -11.63 -31.46 -3.31
N GLU A 181 -10.95 -32.62 -3.27
CA GLU A 181 -9.88 -32.94 -4.22
C GLU A 181 -10.44 -32.96 -5.67
N ASP A 182 -9.79 -32.22 -6.56
CA ASP A 182 -10.10 -32.28 -7.99
C ASP A 182 -9.50 -33.56 -8.56
N VAL A 183 -10.36 -34.56 -8.74
CA VAL A 183 -10.02 -35.93 -9.26
C VAL A 183 -9.41 -35.92 -10.66
N ASN A 184 -9.46 -34.81 -11.38
CA ASN A 184 -8.89 -34.65 -12.71
C ASN A 184 -7.41 -34.28 -12.68
N LYS A 185 -6.90 -33.78 -11.54
CA LYS A 185 -5.49 -33.44 -11.36
C LYS A 185 -4.65 -34.73 -11.30
N ARG A 186 -3.53 -34.75 -12.01
CA ARG A 186 -2.56 -35.83 -11.94
C ARG A 186 -1.74 -35.79 -10.66
N ASN A 187 -1.45 -34.59 -10.21
CA ASN A 187 -0.72 -34.33 -8.99
C ASN A 187 -1.48 -33.29 -8.15
N LYS A 188 -1.41 -33.37 -6.83
CA LYS A 188 -2.11 -32.50 -5.89
C LYS A 188 -1.83 -31.00 -6.15
N ASN A 189 -0.62 -30.67 -6.57
CA ASN A 189 -0.17 -29.29 -6.82
C ASN A 189 -0.46 -28.77 -8.23
N ASP A 190 -1.00 -29.60 -9.12
CA ASP A 190 -1.37 -29.13 -10.46
C ASP A 190 -2.43 -28.05 -10.34
N PHE A 191 -2.34 -27.06 -11.22
CA PHE A 191 -3.24 -25.92 -11.20
C PHE A 191 -3.83 -25.65 -12.59
N VAL A 192 -5.00 -25.03 -12.61
CA VAL A 192 -5.73 -24.80 -13.84
C VAL A 192 -5.14 -23.63 -14.61
N LEU A 193 -4.86 -23.84 -15.89
CA LEU A 193 -4.45 -22.81 -16.86
C LEU A 193 -5.64 -22.24 -17.64
N TRP A 194 -6.64 -23.13 -17.97
CA TRP A 194 -7.84 -22.74 -18.69
C TRP A 194 -9.04 -23.58 -18.22
N PHE A 195 -10.11 -22.89 -17.83
CA PHE A 195 -11.36 -23.52 -17.43
C PHE A 195 -12.32 -23.58 -18.61
N THR A 196 -12.78 -24.77 -19.03
CA THR A 196 -13.93 -24.96 -19.91
C THR A 196 -15.11 -25.53 -19.14
N LYS A 197 -14.85 -26.24 -18.03
CA LYS A 197 -15.87 -26.70 -17.09
C LYS A 197 -15.53 -26.18 -15.70
N SER A 198 -16.47 -25.48 -15.12
CA SER A 198 -16.42 -25.05 -13.72
C SER A 198 -17.63 -25.67 -13.00
N LYS A 199 -17.49 -25.98 -11.71
CA LYS A 199 -18.63 -26.32 -10.84
C LYS A 199 -19.67 -25.18 -10.80
N PHE A 200 -19.27 -24.00 -11.25
CA PHE A 200 -20.10 -22.79 -11.30
C PHE A 200 -20.36 -22.42 -12.76
N GLU A 201 -21.53 -22.81 -13.25
CA GLU A 201 -21.94 -22.60 -14.65
C GLU A 201 -22.13 -21.12 -15.03
N ASP A 202 -22.18 -20.23 -14.03
CA ASP A 202 -22.55 -18.82 -14.14
C ASP A 202 -21.38 -17.87 -14.44
N GLN A 203 -20.21 -18.34 -14.93
CA GLN A 203 -19.11 -17.45 -15.30
C GLN A 203 -19.54 -16.47 -16.39
N ALA A 204 -19.50 -15.16 -16.07
CA ALA A 204 -20.05 -14.12 -16.92
C ALA A 204 -19.22 -13.88 -18.21
N LEU A 205 -17.92 -14.06 -18.15
CA LEU A 205 -16.99 -13.81 -19.26
C LEU A 205 -16.32 -15.10 -19.69
N LYS A 206 -16.49 -15.45 -20.97
CA LYS A 206 -15.91 -16.65 -21.60
C LYS A 206 -15.44 -16.31 -23.00
N TRP A 207 -14.40 -16.99 -23.45
CA TRP A 207 -13.77 -16.83 -24.75
C TRP A 207 -13.58 -18.16 -25.44
N ASP A 208 -13.54 -18.14 -26.77
CA ASP A 208 -13.16 -19.30 -27.57
C ASP A 208 -11.69 -19.66 -27.34
N SER A 209 -11.39 -20.94 -27.28
CA SER A 209 -10.03 -21.45 -27.20
C SER A 209 -9.91 -22.79 -27.94
N PRO A 210 -8.68 -23.27 -28.21
CA PRO A 210 -8.48 -24.61 -28.79
C PRO A 210 -9.07 -25.75 -27.95
N TRP A 211 -9.31 -25.53 -26.67
CA TRP A 211 -9.82 -26.55 -25.74
C TRP A 211 -11.33 -26.42 -25.48
N GLY A 212 -11.96 -25.39 -26.03
CA GLY A 212 -13.38 -25.06 -25.88
C GLY A 212 -13.61 -23.67 -25.31
N VAL A 213 -14.88 -23.27 -25.26
CA VAL A 213 -15.30 -21.99 -24.68
C VAL A 213 -15.05 -21.99 -23.17
N GLY A 214 -14.30 -21.00 -22.69
CA GLY A 214 -13.87 -20.95 -21.29
C GLY A 214 -13.20 -19.65 -20.87
N TYR A 215 -12.42 -19.70 -19.80
CA TYR A 215 -11.73 -18.53 -19.24
C TYR A 215 -10.37 -18.94 -18.65
N PRO A 216 -9.40 -17.98 -18.53
CA PRO A 216 -8.08 -18.27 -18.01
C PRO A 216 -8.10 -18.58 -16.50
N GLY A 217 -7.14 -19.41 -16.05
CA GLY A 217 -6.79 -19.51 -14.65
C GLY A 217 -6.14 -18.21 -14.16
N TRP A 218 -6.11 -18.01 -12.85
CA TRP A 218 -5.61 -16.76 -12.27
C TRP A 218 -4.12 -16.49 -12.51
N HIS A 219 -3.30 -17.53 -12.48
CA HIS A 219 -1.84 -17.37 -12.53
C HIS A 219 -1.31 -17.01 -13.92
N ILE A 220 -2.02 -17.38 -14.99
CA ILE A 220 -1.58 -17.11 -16.37
C ILE A 220 -1.68 -15.62 -16.72
N GLU A 221 -2.55 -14.88 -16.04
CA GLU A 221 -2.75 -13.45 -16.28
C GLU A 221 -1.43 -12.67 -16.12
N CYS A 222 -0.78 -12.78 -14.96
CA CYS A 222 0.46 -12.07 -14.67
C CYS A 222 1.61 -12.48 -15.58
N SER A 223 1.73 -13.77 -15.93
CA SER A 223 2.72 -14.24 -16.90
C SER A 223 2.49 -13.64 -18.28
N GLY A 224 1.26 -13.70 -18.80
CA GLY A 224 0.92 -13.18 -20.13
C GLY A 224 1.08 -11.67 -20.23
N ILE A 225 0.55 -10.91 -19.26
CA ILE A 225 0.62 -9.46 -19.24
C ILE A 225 2.06 -8.97 -19.10
N SER A 226 2.84 -9.56 -18.20
CA SER A 226 4.24 -9.16 -18.03
C SER A 226 5.06 -9.42 -19.29
N MET A 227 4.92 -10.58 -19.92
CA MET A 227 5.64 -10.90 -21.16
C MET A 227 5.22 -10.01 -22.34
N LYS A 228 3.92 -9.69 -22.45
CA LYS A 228 3.42 -8.76 -23.49
C LYS A 228 4.07 -7.38 -23.41
N HIS A 229 4.24 -6.85 -22.22
CA HIS A 229 4.68 -5.46 -22.04
C HIS A 229 6.16 -5.30 -21.67
N LEU A 230 6.78 -6.31 -21.06
CA LEU A 230 8.15 -6.28 -20.55
C LEU A 230 9.08 -7.27 -21.28
N GLY A 231 8.51 -8.20 -22.07
CA GLY A 231 9.29 -9.23 -22.77
C GLY A 231 9.59 -10.45 -21.89
N GLU A 232 10.56 -11.23 -22.32
CA GLU A 232 10.83 -12.57 -21.83
C GLU A 232 11.77 -12.63 -20.60
N ASP A 233 12.33 -11.51 -20.23
CA ASP A 233 13.21 -11.33 -19.08
C ASP A 233 12.70 -10.18 -18.19
N LEU A 234 12.52 -10.45 -16.93
CA LEU A 234 11.99 -9.52 -15.94
C LEU A 234 13.04 -9.27 -14.86
N ASP A 235 13.27 -8.00 -14.48
CA ASP A 235 14.21 -7.70 -13.40
C ASP A 235 13.57 -7.95 -12.04
N ILE A 236 12.42 -7.34 -11.77
CA ILE A 236 11.79 -7.35 -10.45
C ILE A 236 10.30 -7.71 -10.59
N HIS A 237 9.87 -8.68 -9.78
CA HIS A 237 8.46 -8.99 -9.57
C HIS A 237 8.08 -8.77 -8.11
N CYS A 238 7.01 -8.01 -7.86
CA CYS A 238 6.57 -7.63 -6.53
C CYS A 238 5.15 -8.11 -6.22
N GLY A 239 4.89 -8.35 -4.93
CA GLY A 239 3.55 -8.62 -4.42
C GLY A 239 3.52 -8.73 -2.89
N GLY A 240 2.37 -9.02 -2.34
CA GLY A 240 2.23 -9.41 -0.94
C GLY A 240 2.84 -10.80 -0.69
N ILE A 241 3.20 -11.10 0.55
CA ILE A 241 3.74 -12.43 0.91
C ILE A 241 2.74 -13.56 0.60
N ASP A 242 1.44 -13.27 0.58
CA ASP A 242 0.41 -14.23 0.18
C ASP A 242 0.57 -14.69 -1.27
N ASN A 243 1.14 -13.84 -2.13
CA ASN A 243 1.35 -14.18 -3.52
C ASN A 243 2.53 -15.14 -3.72
N ALA A 244 3.45 -15.26 -2.76
CA ALA A 244 4.61 -16.15 -2.88
C ALA A 244 4.18 -17.59 -3.19
N PHE A 245 3.13 -18.05 -2.49
CA PHE A 245 2.50 -19.36 -2.75
C PHE A 245 0.97 -19.24 -2.61
N PRO A 246 0.20 -19.79 -3.56
CA PRO A 246 0.66 -20.49 -4.78
C PRO A 246 0.98 -19.56 -5.97
N HIS A 247 0.57 -18.28 -5.96
CA HIS A 247 0.49 -17.43 -7.16
C HIS A 247 1.83 -17.27 -7.89
N HIS A 248 2.84 -16.65 -7.25
CA HIS A 248 4.15 -16.45 -7.88
C HIS A 248 4.90 -17.77 -8.15
N THR A 249 4.68 -18.79 -7.31
CA THR A 249 5.22 -20.15 -7.56
C THR A 249 4.67 -20.70 -8.87
N ASN A 250 3.37 -20.57 -9.12
CA ASN A 250 2.73 -21.02 -10.35
C ASN A 250 3.11 -20.15 -11.56
N GLU A 251 3.31 -18.85 -11.36
CA GLU A 251 3.83 -17.99 -12.42
C GLU A 251 5.24 -18.40 -12.86
N ILE A 252 6.15 -18.71 -11.92
CA ILE A 252 7.49 -19.23 -12.24
C ILE A 252 7.35 -20.54 -13.02
N ALA A 253 6.53 -21.48 -12.53
CA ALA A 253 6.32 -22.76 -13.14
C ALA A 253 5.92 -22.62 -14.62
N GLN A 254 4.89 -21.85 -14.91
CA GLN A 254 4.38 -21.68 -16.27
C GLN A 254 5.28 -20.81 -17.14
N SER A 255 5.85 -19.74 -16.60
CA SER A 255 6.68 -18.81 -17.36
C SER A 255 8.02 -19.43 -17.77
N GLU A 256 8.73 -20.05 -16.83
CA GLU A 256 10.03 -20.66 -17.12
C GLU A 256 9.91 -21.93 -17.99
N SER A 257 8.82 -22.70 -17.83
CA SER A 257 8.52 -23.82 -18.72
C SER A 257 8.17 -23.38 -20.15
N TYR A 258 7.47 -22.25 -20.28
CA TYR A 258 7.17 -21.63 -21.57
C TYR A 258 8.42 -21.07 -22.25
N LEU A 259 9.28 -20.37 -21.50
CA LEU A 259 10.46 -19.68 -22.03
C LEU A 259 11.65 -20.62 -22.24
N GLY A 260 11.83 -21.61 -21.36
CA GLY A 260 12.99 -22.50 -21.34
C GLY A 260 14.20 -21.90 -20.61
N HIS A 261 14.03 -20.77 -19.92
CA HIS A 261 15.06 -20.12 -19.14
C HIS A 261 14.45 -19.39 -17.93
N LYS A 262 15.30 -18.92 -17.00
CA LYS A 262 14.87 -18.14 -15.85
C LYS A 262 14.16 -16.87 -16.31
N TRP A 263 12.97 -16.63 -15.78
CA TRP A 263 12.11 -15.50 -16.18
C TRP A 263 12.36 -14.22 -15.40
N CYS A 264 12.41 -14.29 -14.06
CA CYS A 264 12.54 -13.13 -13.19
C CYS A 264 13.74 -13.25 -12.25
N ASN A 265 14.52 -12.14 -12.13
CA ASN A 265 15.72 -12.14 -11.31
C ASN A 265 15.44 -11.91 -9.83
N TYR A 266 14.63 -10.91 -9.49
CA TYR A 266 14.39 -10.50 -8.10
C TYR A 266 12.90 -10.57 -7.74
N TRP A 267 12.61 -11.30 -6.67
CA TRP A 267 11.25 -11.45 -6.14
C TRP A 267 11.14 -10.69 -4.82
N MET A 268 10.30 -9.67 -4.78
CA MET A 268 10.06 -8.86 -3.59
C MET A 268 8.68 -9.15 -3.00
N HIS A 269 8.64 -9.56 -1.73
CA HIS A 269 7.38 -9.80 -1.02
C HIS A 269 7.25 -8.90 0.20
N VAL A 270 6.11 -8.22 0.31
CA VAL A 270 5.77 -7.35 1.44
C VAL A 270 5.00 -8.16 2.48
N LEU A 271 5.47 -8.18 3.73
CA LEU A 271 4.79 -8.89 4.80
C LEU A 271 3.47 -8.22 5.21
N HIS A 272 2.61 -9.00 5.84
CA HIS A 272 1.24 -8.59 6.18
C HIS A 272 1.16 -7.35 7.05
N LEU A 273 0.07 -6.59 6.85
CA LEU A 273 -0.51 -5.74 7.86
C LEU A 273 -1.50 -6.56 8.69
N ASN A 274 -1.16 -6.79 9.95
CA ASN A 274 -2.00 -7.51 10.89
C ASN A 274 -2.85 -6.54 11.73
N THR A 275 -3.91 -7.03 12.33
CA THR A 275 -4.61 -6.35 13.43
C THR A 275 -4.29 -7.08 14.73
N ASN A 276 -4.70 -6.53 15.87
CA ASN A 276 -4.55 -7.21 17.18
C ASN A 276 -5.27 -8.58 17.23
N SER A 277 -6.23 -8.82 16.33
CA SER A 277 -6.95 -10.10 16.17
C SER A 277 -6.32 -11.03 15.10
N GLY A 278 -5.16 -10.69 14.54
CA GLY A 278 -4.44 -11.45 13.52
C GLY A 278 -4.50 -10.79 12.14
N LYS A 279 -4.41 -11.61 11.07
CA LYS A 279 -4.45 -11.12 9.67
C LYS A 279 -5.76 -10.38 9.40
N MET A 280 -5.64 -9.19 8.81
CA MET A 280 -6.80 -8.43 8.35
C MET A 280 -7.53 -9.22 7.25
N SER A 281 -8.81 -9.49 7.45
CA SER A 281 -9.63 -10.18 6.48
C SER A 281 -11.00 -9.53 6.36
N LYS A 282 -11.61 -9.62 5.17
CA LYS A 282 -12.94 -9.07 4.85
C LYS A 282 -14.07 -9.62 5.73
N SER A 283 -13.86 -10.76 6.40
CA SER A 283 -14.87 -11.46 7.19
C SER A 283 -14.76 -11.26 8.70
N LYS A 284 -13.70 -10.60 9.20
CA LYS A 284 -13.41 -10.48 10.63
C LYS A 284 -13.21 -9.03 11.05
N GLY A 285 -14.30 -8.26 11.20
CA GLY A 285 -14.25 -6.92 11.76
C GLY A 285 -14.49 -5.78 10.78
N GLU A 286 -14.15 -4.54 11.16
CA GLU A 286 -14.32 -3.33 10.35
C GLU A 286 -13.44 -3.40 9.10
N PHE A 287 -14.05 -3.18 7.92
CA PHE A 287 -13.34 -3.20 6.65
C PHE A 287 -12.58 -1.88 6.45
N LEU A 288 -11.29 -1.89 6.79
CA LEU A 288 -10.43 -0.71 6.83
C LEU A 288 -10.04 -0.26 5.42
N THR A 289 -10.65 0.81 4.94
CA THR A 289 -10.35 1.48 3.66
C THR A 289 -9.73 2.85 3.88
N VAL A 290 -9.15 3.45 2.82
CA VAL A 290 -8.66 4.84 2.89
C VAL A 290 -9.80 5.79 3.21
N SER A 291 -10.98 5.61 2.60
CA SER A 291 -12.16 6.44 2.89
C SER A 291 -12.56 6.40 4.36
N LEU A 292 -12.49 5.22 5.00
CA LEU A 292 -12.77 5.11 6.43
C LEU A 292 -11.74 5.87 7.28
N LEU A 293 -10.47 5.89 6.88
CA LEU A 293 -9.45 6.69 7.56
C LEU A 293 -9.79 8.19 7.46
N GLU A 294 -10.16 8.65 6.25
CA GLU A 294 -10.58 10.04 6.02
C GLU A 294 -11.83 10.42 6.82
N ASP A 295 -12.86 9.56 6.84
CA ASP A 295 -14.10 9.76 7.59
C ASP A 295 -13.84 9.89 9.10
N LYS A 296 -12.80 9.23 9.61
CA LYS A 296 -12.35 9.34 10.99
C LYS A 296 -11.37 10.53 11.21
N GLY A 297 -11.09 11.34 10.18
CA GLY A 297 -10.26 12.54 10.28
C GLY A 297 -8.76 12.32 10.11
N TYR A 298 -8.31 11.13 9.66
CA TYR A 298 -6.92 10.85 9.39
C TYR A 298 -6.51 11.33 8.00
N ASP A 299 -5.31 11.90 7.91
CA ASP A 299 -4.68 12.18 6.62
C ASP A 299 -4.17 10.85 6.03
N PRO A 300 -4.51 10.49 4.78
CA PRO A 300 -4.00 9.29 4.13
C PRO A 300 -2.46 9.19 4.13
N LEU A 301 -1.76 10.33 4.09
CA LEU A 301 -0.28 10.35 4.13
C LEU A 301 0.27 10.04 5.53
N ALA A 302 -0.51 10.21 6.59
CA ALA A 302 -0.14 9.69 7.91
C ALA A 302 -0.14 8.15 7.92
N TYR A 303 -1.08 7.51 7.20
CA TYR A 303 -1.05 6.06 6.99
C TYR A 303 0.15 5.65 6.12
N ARG A 304 0.49 6.40 5.08
CA ARG A 304 1.71 6.16 4.30
C ARG A 304 2.94 6.24 5.21
N LEU A 305 3.08 7.27 6.05
CA LEU A 305 4.17 7.39 7.02
C LEU A 305 4.20 6.20 7.99
N PHE A 306 3.05 5.77 8.51
CA PHE A 306 2.93 4.58 9.35
C PHE A 306 3.54 3.34 8.68
N CYS A 307 3.26 3.12 7.40
CA CYS A 307 3.85 2.03 6.63
C CYS A 307 5.37 2.19 6.48
N LEU A 308 5.86 3.41 6.18
CA LEU A 308 7.30 3.69 5.96
C LEU A 308 8.15 3.56 7.23
N GLN A 309 7.55 3.69 8.42
CA GLN A 309 8.24 3.52 9.70
C GLN A 309 8.60 2.06 10.00
N SER A 310 8.13 1.12 9.21
CA SER A 310 8.45 -0.31 9.33
C SER A 310 9.08 -0.84 8.05
N HIS A 311 10.07 -1.71 8.19
CA HIS A 311 10.65 -2.40 7.04
C HIS A 311 9.61 -3.30 6.37
N TYR A 312 9.57 -3.38 5.02
CA TYR A 312 8.58 -4.16 4.26
C TYR A 312 8.60 -5.67 4.59
N ARG A 313 9.76 -6.22 5.00
CA ARG A 313 9.95 -7.60 5.46
C ARG A 313 9.66 -7.82 6.95
N LYS A 314 8.98 -6.90 7.60
CA LYS A 314 8.47 -7.07 8.96
C LYS A 314 6.95 -6.96 8.95
N SER A 315 6.30 -7.83 9.68
CA SER A 315 4.87 -7.67 9.95
C SER A 315 4.63 -6.34 10.65
N LEU A 316 3.58 -5.66 10.24
CA LEU A 316 3.14 -4.40 10.83
C LEU A 316 1.78 -4.61 11.48
N VAL A 317 1.60 -4.13 12.70
CA VAL A 317 0.34 -4.26 13.42
C VAL A 317 -0.40 -2.93 13.35
N PHE A 318 -1.57 -2.95 12.74
CA PHE A 318 -2.49 -1.83 12.72
C PHE A 318 -3.32 -1.81 14.01
N SER A 319 -3.38 -0.65 14.62
CA SER A 319 -4.41 -0.26 15.58
C SER A 319 -4.71 1.22 15.41
N TRP A 320 -5.87 1.67 15.86
CA TRP A 320 -6.20 3.10 15.83
C TRP A 320 -5.19 3.92 16.62
N GLU A 321 -4.72 3.41 17.77
CA GLU A 321 -3.67 4.04 18.59
C GLU A 321 -2.35 4.20 17.80
N ASN A 322 -1.92 3.17 17.05
CA ASN A 322 -0.72 3.26 16.22
C ASN A 322 -0.89 4.28 15.09
N LEU A 323 -2.08 4.39 14.51
CA LEU A 323 -2.38 5.40 13.50
C LEU A 323 -2.46 6.81 14.11
N ASP A 324 -3.03 6.98 15.31
CA ASP A 324 -3.00 8.25 16.07
C ASP A 324 -1.56 8.74 16.29
N ASN A 325 -0.67 7.82 16.69
CA ASN A 325 0.75 8.10 16.86
C ASN A 325 1.41 8.53 15.56
N ALA A 326 1.10 7.86 14.44
CA ALA A 326 1.60 8.22 13.12
C ALA A 326 1.07 9.57 12.66
N GLN A 327 -0.22 9.86 12.85
CA GLN A 327 -0.84 11.16 12.55
C GLN A 327 -0.20 12.28 13.38
N GLY A 328 -0.03 12.04 14.67
CA GLY A 328 0.65 13.00 15.54
C GLY A 328 2.10 13.27 15.13
N THR A 329 2.80 12.22 14.71
CA THR A 329 4.17 12.28 14.19
C THR A 329 4.24 13.05 12.87
N TYR A 330 3.33 12.78 11.95
CA TYR A 330 3.20 13.48 10.67
C TYR A 330 2.93 14.97 10.87
N ASN A 331 1.97 15.31 11.73
CA ASN A 331 1.63 16.69 12.05
C ASN A 331 2.82 17.46 12.70
N LYS A 332 3.57 16.81 13.61
CA LYS A 332 4.78 17.38 14.21
C LYS A 332 5.86 17.63 13.16
N LEU A 333 6.03 16.71 12.20
CA LEU A 333 6.98 16.86 11.10
C LEU A 333 6.62 18.05 10.24
N ILE A 334 5.37 18.16 9.78
CA ILE A 334 4.86 19.30 9.01
C ILE A 334 5.06 20.63 9.75
N ASN A 335 4.72 20.68 11.04
CA ASN A 335 4.89 21.91 11.84
C ASN A 335 6.36 22.32 11.97
N ARG A 336 7.30 21.35 12.12
CA ARG A 336 8.73 21.64 12.17
C ARG A 336 9.27 22.15 10.85
N ILE A 337 8.83 21.60 9.71
CA ILE A 337 9.21 22.09 8.38
C ILE A 337 8.59 23.47 8.12
N ALA A 338 7.34 23.70 8.52
CA ALA A 338 6.68 24.98 8.40
C ALA A 338 7.35 26.09 9.23
N ALA A 339 8.05 25.74 10.32
CA ALA A 339 8.79 26.69 11.15
C ALA A 339 10.13 27.14 10.56
N LEU A 340 10.66 26.44 9.55
CA LEU A 340 11.88 26.83 8.82
C LEU A 340 11.64 28.17 8.12
N LYS A 341 12.68 29.04 8.11
CA LYS A 341 12.62 30.41 7.60
C LYS A 341 13.61 30.58 6.45
N PRO A 342 13.25 30.16 5.22
CA PRO A 342 14.13 30.36 4.08
C PRO A 342 14.41 31.85 3.88
N ALA A 343 15.67 32.20 3.69
CA ALA A 343 16.15 33.59 3.52
C ALA A 343 16.70 33.86 2.12
N GLY A 344 16.64 32.85 1.21
CA GLY A 344 17.24 32.89 -0.12
C GLY A 344 18.76 32.68 -0.09
N GLU A 345 19.25 31.99 0.94
CA GLU A 345 20.67 31.66 1.08
C GLU A 345 21.08 30.56 0.11
N ALA A 346 22.35 30.53 -0.25
CA ALA A 346 22.92 29.47 -1.08
C ALA A 346 22.81 28.12 -0.36
N VAL A 347 22.50 27.08 -1.16
CA VAL A 347 22.46 25.71 -0.66
C VAL A 347 23.86 25.26 -0.28
N ASP A 348 24.01 24.69 0.91
CA ASP A 348 25.24 24.08 1.43
C ASP A 348 25.40 22.68 0.82
N GLU A 349 26.20 22.58 -0.23
CA GLU A 349 26.42 21.33 -0.98
C GLU A 349 27.07 20.22 -0.12
N ASP A 350 27.91 20.56 0.85
CA ASP A 350 28.54 19.57 1.75
C ASP A 350 27.49 18.99 2.69
N ALA A 351 26.60 19.80 3.23
CA ALA A 351 25.47 19.34 4.03
C ALA A 351 24.51 18.47 3.21
N VAL A 352 24.20 18.86 1.96
CA VAL A 352 23.38 18.06 1.02
C VAL A 352 24.04 16.70 0.81
N ALA A 353 25.32 16.65 0.47
CA ALA A 353 26.04 15.41 0.21
C ALA A 353 26.05 14.48 1.45
N ALA A 354 26.31 15.02 2.63
CA ALA A 354 26.35 14.26 3.88
C ALA A 354 24.96 13.67 4.23
N LEU A 355 23.89 14.46 4.12
CA LEU A 355 22.53 14.03 4.42
C LEU A 355 22.02 13.03 3.38
N LYS A 356 22.28 13.28 2.10
CA LYS A 356 21.90 12.39 1.00
C LYS A 356 22.61 11.04 1.11
N SER A 357 23.88 11.02 1.52
CA SER A 357 24.62 9.77 1.75
C SER A 357 23.94 8.88 2.79
N LYS A 358 23.43 9.44 3.89
CA LYS A 358 22.68 8.67 4.91
C LYS A 358 21.38 8.13 4.37
N PHE A 359 20.63 8.94 3.63
CA PHE A 359 19.35 8.57 3.05
C PHE A 359 19.51 7.44 2.02
N THR A 360 20.46 7.58 1.10
CA THR A 360 20.72 6.56 0.07
C THR A 360 21.27 5.28 0.69
N ALA A 361 22.17 5.36 1.68
CA ALA A 361 22.68 4.18 2.38
C ALA A 361 21.56 3.37 3.06
N ALA A 362 20.53 4.04 3.58
CA ALA A 362 19.37 3.37 4.16
C ALA A 362 18.57 2.59 3.10
N LEU A 363 18.28 3.22 1.96
CA LEU A 363 17.47 2.63 0.88
C LEU A 363 18.28 1.61 0.05
N ASP A 364 19.58 1.82 -0.11
CA ASP A 364 20.51 0.86 -0.73
C ASP A 364 20.62 -0.45 0.06
N ASN A 365 20.30 -0.43 1.34
CA ASN A 365 20.31 -1.61 2.19
C ASN A 365 18.93 -2.23 2.29
N ASP A 366 18.43 -2.77 1.18
CA ASP A 366 17.17 -3.52 1.13
C ASP A 366 15.95 -2.64 1.45
N LEU A 367 15.91 -1.46 0.86
CA LEU A 367 14.80 -0.51 0.95
C LEU A 367 14.38 -0.21 2.41
N ASN A 368 15.35 0.09 3.28
CA ASN A 368 15.08 0.35 4.69
C ASN A 368 14.44 1.74 4.90
N THR A 369 13.14 1.82 4.65
CA THR A 369 12.35 3.05 4.77
C THR A 369 12.36 3.62 6.19
N SER A 370 12.44 2.79 7.21
CA SER A 370 12.51 3.24 8.61
C SER A 370 13.76 4.08 8.88
N LEU A 371 14.92 3.64 8.36
CA LEU A 371 16.14 4.44 8.44
C LEU A 371 16.12 5.65 7.51
N ALA A 372 15.47 5.57 6.35
CA ALA A 372 15.28 6.72 5.46
C ALA A 372 14.42 7.81 6.11
N VAL A 373 13.37 7.45 6.84
CA VAL A 373 12.57 8.37 7.66
C VAL A 373 13.43 8.95 8.79
N THR A 374 14.33 8.18 9.39
CA THR A 374 15.27 8.70 10.39
C THR A 374 16.22 9.75 9.77
N ALA A 375 16.74 9.49 8.57
CA ALA A 375 17.56 10.46 7.85
C ALA A 375 16.81 11.77 7.56
N LEU A 376 15.51 11.70 7.27
CA LEU A 376 14.65 12.89 7.13
C LEU A 376 14.60 13.72 8.44
N TYR A 377 14.50 13.08 9.61
CA TYR A 377 14.56 13.80 10.89
C TYR A 377 15.93 14.39 11.18
N ASP A 378 17.01 13.77 10.69
CA ASP A 378 18.36 14.29 10.82
C ASP A 378 18.53 15.62 10.08
N VAL A 379 17.86 15.80 8.90
CA VAL A 379 17.85 17.08 8.16
C VAL A 379 17.45 18.23 9.08
N LEU A 380 16.36 18.06 9.85
CA LEU A 380 15.82 19.10 10.72
C LEU A 380 16.72 19.45 11.92
N LYS A 381 17.72 18.62 12.22
CA LYS A 381 18.68 18.79 13.31
C LYS A 381 20.06 19.19 12.83
N TYR A 382 20.32 19.06 11.52
CA TYR A 382 21.61 19.32 10.95
C TYR A 382 21.97 20.80 11.06
N ASP A 383 23.25 21.10 11.32
CA ASP A 383 23.75 22.47 11.42
C ASP A 383 24.02 23.03 10.02
N THR A 384 23.01 23.62 9.43
CA THR A 384 23.03 24.27 8.11
C THR A 384 21.84 25.24 8.00
N ASN A 385 21.82 26.10 6.96
CA ASN A 385 20.74 27.05 6.74
C ASN A 385 19.40 26.39 6.38
N ASP A 386 18.30 27.11 6.55
CA ASP A 386 16.95 26.57 6.35
C ASP A 386 16.62 26.34 4.87
N ASP A 387 17.22 27.09 3.93
CA ASP A 387 17.09 26.86 2.49
C ASP A 387 17.66 25.48 2.09
N THR A 388 18.84 25.13 2.62
CA THR A 388 19.45 23.80 2.43
C THR A 388 18.56 22.70 3.01
N LYS A 389 18.01 22.87 4.24
CA LYS A 389 17.10 21.89 4.83
C LYS A 389 15.88 21.64 3.96
N LEU A 390 15.25 22.72 3.47
CA LEU A 390 14.08 22.59 2.59
C LEU A 390 14.41 21.89 1.27
N ALA A 391 15.57 22.19 0.67
CA ALA A 391 16.03 21.55 -0.55
C ALA A 391 16.22 20.03 -0.35
N VAL A 392 16.87 19.62 0.76
CA VAL A 392 17.09 18.19 1.09
C VAL A 392 15.77 17.49 1.40
N ILE A 393 14.86 18.12 2.15
CA ILE A 393 13.53 17.56 2.44
C ILE A 393 12.76 17.32 1.15
N ALA A 394 12.76 18.29 0.23
CA ALA A 394 12.10 18.17 -1.06
C ALA A 394 12.72 17.03 -1.90
N ASP A 395 14.06 16.87 -1.88
CA ASP A 395 14.74 15.77 -2.59
C ASP A 395 14.37 14.40 -2.01
N PHE A 396 14.36 14.24 -0.68
CA PHE A 396 13.98 12.97 -0.03
C PHE A 396 12.49 12.64 -0.25
N ASP A 397 11.64 13.65 -0.30
CA ASP A 397 10.20 13.46 -0.50
C ASP A 397 9.84 12.97 -1.92
N ARG A 398 10.76 13.08 -2.88
CA ARG A 398 10.62 12.42 -4.21
C ARG A 398 10.47 10.91 -4.07
N VAL A 399 11.03 10.33 -3.01
CA VAL A 399 10.94 8.88 -2.72
C VAL A 399 9.89 8.60 -1.65
N LEU A 400 9.90 9.35 -0.54
CA LEU A 400 8.98 9.12 0.59
C LEU A 400 7.53 9.50 0.23
N SER A 401 7.36 10.53 -0.60
CA SER A 401 6.07 11.01 -1.13
C SER A 401 5.03 11.30 -0.04
N LEU A 402 5.46 12.07 0.95
CA LEU A 402 4.65 12.52 2.08
C LEU A 402 4.09 13.93 1.88
N SER A 403 4.29 14.56 0.72
CA SER A 403 3.89 15.94 0.38
C SER A 403 4.37 16.95 1.43
N LEU A 404 5.61 16.80 1.88
CA LEU A 404 6.13 17.51 3.06
C LEU A 404 6.19 19.04 2.83
N ILE A 405 6.65 19.46 1.67
CA ILE A 405 6.79 20.88 1.35
C ILE A 405 5.41 21.52 1.17
N GLU A 406 4.53 20.93 0.37
CA GLU A 406 3.19 21.41 0.10
C GLU A 406 2.35 21.54 1.39
N LYS A 407 2.41 20.53 2.24
CA LYS A 407 1.71 20.54 3.54
C LYS A 407 2.30 21.58 4.50
N ALA A 408 3.63 21.74 4.51
CA ALA A 408 4.29 22.76 5.32
C ALA A 408 3.95 24.18 4.84
N ASP A 409 3.88 24.42 3.54
CA ASP A 409 3.48 25.70 2.96
C ASP A 409 2.02 26.02 3.26
N ALA A 410 1.12 25.06 3.14
CA ALA A 410 -0.27 25.22 3.55
C ALA A 410 -0.35 25.58 5.04
N ARG A 411 0.44 24.93 5.89
CA ARG A 411 0.50 25.21 7.33
C ARG A 411 1.05 26.61 7.64
N ARG A 412 2.09 27.05 6.93
CA ARG A 412 2.60 28.45 7.04
C ARG A 412 1.53 29.47 6.67
N ALA A 413 0.77 29.21 5.60
CA ALA A 413 -0.31 30.10 5.17
C ALA A 413 -1.43 30.19 6.23
N GLU A 414 -1.81 29.07 6.85
CA GLU A 414 -2.77 29.08 7.96
C GLU A 414 -2.27 29.89 9.16
N LEU A 415 -1.03 29.65 9.59
CA LEU A 415 -0.44 30.38 10.71
C LEU A 415 -0.36 31.90 10.46
N LYS A 416 -0.03 32.29 9.22
CA LYS A 416 -0.06 33.72 8.82
C LYS A 416 -1.48 34.29 8.87
N LYS A 417 -2.49 33.58 8.38
CA LYS A 417 -3.89 34.02 8.46
C LYS A 417 -4.34 34.16 9.91
N GLN A 418 -4.01 33.21 10.78
CA GLN A 418 -4.31 33.28 12.20
C GLN A 418 -3.61 34.47 12.89
N ALA A 419 -2.36 34.76 12.51
CA ALA A 419 -1.63 35.92 13.04
C ALA A 419 -2.20 37.27 12.56
N VAL A 420 -2.66 37.36 11.31
CA VAL A 420 -3.25 38.57 10.72
C VAL A 420 -4.67 38.81 11.22
N SER A 421 -5.46 37.76 11.43
CA SER A 421 -6.84 37.89 11.89
C SER A 421 -6.96 38.36 13.33
N GLY A 422 -5.86 38.40 14.09
CA GLY A 422 -5.82 38.89 15.49
C GLY A 422 -6.75 38.15 16.46
N THR A 423 -7.50 37.22 15.94
CA THR A 423 -8.48 36.38 16.62
C THR A 423 -8.07 34.93 16.53
N SER A 424 -7.14 34.49 17.39
CA SER A 424 -7.36 33.16 17.90
C SER A 424 -8.65 33.24 18.70
N GLU A 425 -9.78 32.89 18.09
CA GLU A 425 -11.03 32.80 18.87
C GLU A 425 -10.71 31.86 20.02
N PHE A 426 -10.78 32.43 21.23
CA PHE A 426 -10.66 31.64 22.44
C PHE A 426 -11.85 30.68 22.49
N THR A 427 -11.55 29.40 22.32
CA THR A 427 -12.58 28.37 22.21
C THR A 427 -13.04 27.97 23.60
N VAL A 428 -14.33 28.10 23.86
CA VAL A 428 -14.95 27.61 25.10
C VAL A 428 -15.70 26.31 24.79
N ILE A 429 -15.40 25.22 25.49
CA ILE A 429 -16.01 23.91 25.31
C ILE A 429 -16.71 23.53 26.62
N SER A 430 -18.00 23.26 26.57
CA SER A 430 -18.74 22.64 27.67
C SER A 430 -18.60 21.11 27.57
N GLU A 431 -18.21 20.44 28.65
CA GLU A 431 -18.14 18.96 28.71
C GLU A 431 -19.53 18.31 28.74
N SER A 432 -20.58 19.04 29.18
CA SER A 432 -21.97 18.59 29.15
C SER A 432 -22.72 18.92 27.88
N GLY A 433 -22.11 19.70 26.94
CA GLY A 433 -22.77 20.20 25.73
C GLY A 433 -23.73 21.38 26.00
N GLU A 434 -23.79 21.92 27.21
CA GLU A 434 -24.57 23.10 27.54
C GLU A 434 -23.89 24.38 27.03
N SER A 435 -24.67 25.34 26.52
CA SER A 435 -24.20 26.69 26.20
C SER A 435 -24.65 27.66 27.28
N ASP A 436 -23.70 28.36 27.89
CA ASP A 436 -23.98 29.43 28.89
C ASP A 436 -23.14 30.66 28.55
N ALA A 437 -23.82 31.67 28.00
CA ALA A 437 -23.18 32.90 27.53
C ALA A 437 -22.46 33.68 28.65
N GLY A 438 -22.92 33.54 29.91
CA GLY A 438 -22.27 34.18 31.08
C GLY A 438 -20.95 33.51 31.41
N ILE A 439 -20.92 32.17 31.43
CA ILE A 439 -19.71 31.39 31.68
C ILE A 439 -18.71 31.59 30.53
N GLU A 440 -19.17 31.58 29.27
CA GLU A 440 -18.32 31.86 28.12
C GLU A 440 -17.67 33.23 28.16
N ALA A 441 -18.43 34.27 28.55
CA ALA A 441 -17.92 35.64 28.71
C ALA A 441 -16.85 35.71 29.81
N LEU A 442 -17.08 35.06 30.95
CA LEU A 442 -16.10 35.03 32.05
C LEU A 442 -14.82 34.26 31.66
N LEU A 443 -14.93 33.17 30.93
CA LEU A 443 -13.77 32.42 30.44
C LEU A 443 -12.96 33.21 29.42
N LYS A 444 -13.61 33.97 28.52
CA LYS A 444 -12.96 34.91 27.59
C LYS A 444 -12.28 36.07 28.35
N ALA A 445 -12.95 36.63 29.35
CA ALA A 445 -12.37 37.69 30.18
C ALA A 445 -11.13 37.21 30.96
N ARG A 446 -11.18 35.99 31.53
CA ARG A 446 -10.04 35.35 32.19
C ARG A 446 -8.86 35.16 31.25
N ALA A 447 -9.11 34.69 30.02
CA ALA A 447 -8.07 34.53 29.01
C ALA A 447 -7.42 35.86 28.64
N ASN A 448 -8.21 36.92 28.47
CA ASN A 448 -7.71 38.29 28.21
C ASN A 448 -6.87 38.82 29.37
N ALA A 449 -7.29 38.60 30.62
CA ALA A 449 -6.53 38.98 31.82
C ALA A 449 -5.17 38.28 31.87
N LYS A 450 -5.13 36.95 31.59
CA LYS A 450 -3.88 36.19 31.48
C LYS A 450 -2.97 36.72 30.35
N LYS A 451 -3.53 37.04 29.18
CA LYS A 451 -2.78 37.62 28.06
C LYS A 451 -2.18 38.97 28.37
N ALA A 452 -2.89 39.77 29.16
CA ALA A 452 -2.45 41.09 29.69
C ALA A 452 -1.50 40.95 30.89
N LYS A 453 -1.14 39.75 31.33
CA LYS A 453 -0.35 39.46 32.55
C LYS A 453 -1.00 39.96 33.84
N ASN A 454 -2.30 40.20 33.84
CA ASN A 454 -3.08 40.57 35.03
C ASN A 454 -3.57 39.27 35.72
N PHE A 455 -2.65 38.61 36.42
CA PHE A 455 -2.93 37.36 37.09
C PHE A 455 -3.93 37.48 38.22
N ALA A 456 -3.95 38.61 38.93
CA ALA A 456 -4.91 38.88 40.01
C ALA A 456 -6.35 38.85 39.51
N GLU A 457 -6.63 39.46 38.37
CA GLU A 457 -7.96 39.42 37.75
C GLU A 457 -8.31 38.05 37.19
N ALA A 458 -7.33 37.34 36.59
CA ALA A 458 -7.55 35.99 36.10
C ALA A 458 -7.89 35.01 37.23
N ASP A 459 -7.28 35.15 38.40
CA ASP A 459 -7.56 34.36 39.59
C ASP A 459 -8.92 34.70 40.21
N ARG A 460 -9.26 36.01 40.29
CA ARG A 460 -10.58 36.44 40.71
C ARG A 460 -11.71 35.80 39.89
N ILE A 461 -11.57 35.81 38.56
CA ILE A 461 -12.57 35.22 37.66
C ILE A 461 -12.63 33.70 37.84
N ARG A 462 -11.51 33.02 38.06
CA ARG A 462 -11.49 31.59 38.36
C ARG A 462 -12.25 31.28 39.64
N ASP A 463 -12.04 32.05 40.70
CA ASP A 463 -12.69 31.83 41.97
C ASP A 463 -14.19 32.16 41.90
N GLU A 464 -14.58 33.16 41.10
CA GLU A 464 -15.98 33.45 40.78
C GLU A 464 -16.68 32.29 40.07
N LEU A 465 -16.06 31.70 39.07
CA LEU A 465 -16.56 30.52 38.36
C LEU A 465 -16.68 29.31 39.33
N LYS A 466 -15.67 29.10 40.17
CA LYS A 466 -15.69 28.04 41.17
C LYS A 466 -16.82 28.23 42.20
N ALA A 467 -17.09 29.46 42.64
CA ALA A 467 -18.20 29.80 43.52
C ALA A 467 -19.57 29.51 42.90
N GLN A 468 -19.67 29.56 41.58
CA GLN A 468 -20.85 29.18 40.78
C GLN A 468 -20.95 27.66 40.52
N GLY A 469 -20.06 26.85 41.09
CA GLY A 469 -20.02 25.39 40.84
C GLY A 469 -19.48 25.04 39.47
N ILE A 470 -18.59 25.85 38.88
CA ILE A 470 -18.00 25.62 37.57
C ILE A 470 -16.53 25.22 37.74
N GLU A 471 -16.21 24.00 37.26
CA GLU A 471 -14.81 23.55 37.11
C GLU A 471 -14.29 23.92 35.73
N VAL A 472 -13.09 24.51 35.67
CA VAL A 472 -12.47 25.00 34.44
C VAL A 472 -11.13 24.34 34.23
N THR A 473 -10.91 23.76 33.04
CA THR A 473 -9.64 23.20 32.58
C THR A 473 -9.13 24.00 31.40
N ASP A 474 -7.91 24.57 31.52
CA ASP A 474 -7.27 25.28 30.41
C ASP A 474 -6.85 24.28 29.32
N ILE A 475 -7.13 24.61 28.04
CA ILE A 475 -6.69 23.88 26.85
C ILE A 475 -5.90 24.81 25.94
N PRO A 476 -5.12 24.34 24.97
CA PRO A 476 -4.45 25.19 24.01
C PRO A 476 -5.45 26.10 23.29
N ASN A 477 -5.29 27.43 23.43
CA ASN A 477 -6.17 28.47 22.88
C ASN A 477 -7.65 28.40 23.35
N GLY A 478 -7.92 27.89 24.56
CA GLY A 478 -9.30 27.76 25.02
C GLY A 478 -9.44 27.37 26.49
N ALA A 479 -10.66 27.09 26.90
CA ALA A 479 -11.00 26.50 28.19
C ALA A 479 -12.16 25.48 28.02
N LYS A 480 -12.07 24.37 28.76
CA LYS A 480 -13.19 23.45 28.98
C LYS A 480 -13.82 23.76 30.33
N TRP A 481 -15.13 23.60 30.42
CA TRP A 481 -15.84 23.77 31.67
C TRP A 481 -16.92 22.72 31.88
N LYS A 482 -17.22 22.41 33.12
CA LYS A 482 -18.36 21.59 33.54
C LYS A 482 -18.97 22.12 34.83
N ARG A 483 -20.25 21.84 35.08
CA ARG A 483 -20.89 22.07 36.39
C ARG A 483 -20.51 20.94 37.35
N ILE A 484 -20.15 21.28 38.59
CA ILE A 484 -19.84 20.30 39.66
C ILE A 484 -21.09 20.00 40.46
#